data_c52cc2d92fcd64c35eed9cee8957b52c
#
_entry.id   c52cc2d92fcd64c35eed9cee8957b52c
#
_cell.length_a   1.000
_cell.length_b   1.000
_cell.length_c   1.000
_cell.angle_alpha   90.00
_cell.angle_beta   90.00
_cell.angle_gamma   90.00
#
_symmetry.space_group_name_H-M   'P 1'
#
loop_
_entity.id
_entity.type
_entity.pdbx_description
1 polymer ?
#
loop_
_entity_poly.entity_id
_entity_poly.type
_entity_poly.pdbx_seq_one_letter_code
_entity_poly.pdbx_strand_id
1 'polypeptide(L)'
;MLELSTLLFLAALVWLWFDSMRARERALALGKRACERDGLMFLDETVECVALGFARDPDGRVALRRTYSFEFSDTGNNRRNGSVVMLGGEVESFYTEPYLIQ
;
A
#
# COMPACT_ATOMS: atom_id res chain seq x y z
N MET A 1 -28.49 -12.60 21.11
CA MET A 1 -27.31 -13.20 20.45
C MET A 1 -27.00 -12.60 19.10
N LEU A 2 -28.01 -12.45 18.24
CA LEU A 2 -27.79 -11.83 16.92
C LEU A 2 -27.28 -10.41 17.04
N GLU A 3 -27.74 -9.65 18.03
CA GLU A 3 -27.31 -8.28 18.24
C GLU A 3 -25.84 -8.20 18.59
N LEU A 4 -25.37 -9.08 19.47
CA LEU A 4 -23.96 -9.11 19.86
C LEU A 4 -23.08 -9.52 18.68
N SER A 5 -23.51 -10.52 17.91
CA SER A 5 -22.76 -10.96 16.72
C SER A 5 -22.68 -9.85 15.68
N THR A 6 -23.79 -9.11 15.50
CA THR A 6 -23.81 -7.97 14.57
C THR A 6 -22.85 -6.86 15.02
N LEU A 7 -22.84 -6.56 16.31
CA LEU A 7 -21.94 -5.53 16.85
C LEU A 7 -20.48 -5.94 16.70
N LEU A 8 -20.14 -7.19 16.95
CA LEU A 8 -18.80 -7.72 16.78
C LEU A 8 -18.36 -7.66 15.30
N PHE A 9 -19.27 -8.01 14.40
CA PHE A 9 -19.00 -7.97 12.97
C PHE A 9 -18.74 -6.53 12.52
N LEU A 10 -19.57 -5.58 12.97
CA LEU A 10 -19.38 -4.18 12.62
C LEU A 10 -18.07 -3.64 13.19
N ALA A 11 -17.73 -4.01 14.41
CA ALA A 11 -16.47 -3.61 15.03
C ALA A 11 -15.27 -4.14 14.24
N ALA A 12 -15.35 -5.39 13.78
CA ALA A 12 -14.31 -5.99 12.96
C ALA A 12 -14.16 -5.27 11.62
N LEU A 13 -15.28 -4.88 11.00
CA LEU A 13 -15.23 -4.13 9.74
C LEU A 13 -14.61 -2.76 9.91
N VAL A 14 -14.96 -2.06 10.98
CA VAL A 14 -14.38 -0.75 11.28
C VAL A 14 -12.88 -0.88 11.54
N TRP A 15 -12.49 -1.87 12.32
CA TRP A 15 -11.08 -2.12 12.59
C TRP A 15 -10.31 -2.40 11.30
N LEU A 16 -10.86 -3.25 10.44
CA LEU A 16 -10.24 -3.59 9.16
C LEU A 16 -10.11 -2.34 8.27
N TRP A 17 -11.12 -1.49 8.29
CA TRP A 17 -11.09 -0.25 7.52
C TRP A 17 -9.96 0.66 8.00
N PHE A 18 -9.84 0.87 9.32
CA PHE A 18 -8.76 1.68 9.88
C PHE A 18 -7.39 1.07 9.55
N ASP A 19 -7.25 -0.24 9.67
CA ASP A 19 -6.01 -0.92 9.36
C ASP A 19 -5.62 -0.74 7.89
N SER A 20 -6.59 -0.83 7.00
CA SER A 20 -6.37 -0.62 5.56
C SER A 20 -5.96 0.81 5.26
N MET A 21 -6.57 1.79 5.92
CA MET A 21 -6.20 3.19 5.75
C MET A 21 -4.78 3.46 6.22
N ARG A 22 -4.38 2.88 7.34
CA ARG A 22 -3.01 3.01 7.83
C ARG A 22 -2.00 2.39 6.87
N ALA A 23 -2.29 1.22 6.35
CA ALA A 23 -1.41 0.56 5.40
C ALA A 23 -1.25 1.39 4.14
N ARG A 24 -2.35 1.94 3.63
CA ARG A 24 -2.33 2.80 2.46
C ARG A 24 -1.51 4.07 2.72
N GLU A 25 -1.67 4.68 3.87
CA GLU A 25 -0.90 5.88 4.22
C GLU A 25 0.60 5.60 4.28
N ARG A 26 0.98 4.47 4.82
CA ARG A 26 2.40 4.08 4.86
C ARG A 26 2.95 3.82 3.47
N ALA A 27 2.17 3.17 2.62
CA ALA A 27 2.57 2.93 1.23
C ALA A 27 2.74 4.25 0.47
N LEU A 28 1.80 5.18 0.65
CA LEU A 28 1.89 6.51 0.04
C LEU A 28 3.13 7.26 0.51
N ALA A 29 3.38 7.24 1.81
CA ALA A 29 4.54 7.94 2.38
C ALA A 29 5.85 7.37 1.83
N LEU A 30 5.95 6.06 1.74
CA LEU A 30 7.14 5.41 1.20
C LEU A 30 7.33 5.76 -0.28
N GLY A 31 6.27 5.67 -1.08
CA GLY A 31 6.34 5.99 -2.50
C GLY A 31 6.75 7.43 -2.72
N LYS A 32 6.16 8.34 -1.97
CA LYS A 32 6.46 9.75 -2.06
C LYS A 32 7.92 10.05 -1.69
N ARG A 33 8.39 9.47 -0.60
CA ARG A 33 9.78 9.66 -0.18
C ARG A 33 10.76 9.09 -1.19
N ALA A 34 10.48 7.92 -1.72
CA ALA A 34 11.35 7.29 -2.71
C ALA A 34 11.43 8.14 -3.97
N CYS A 35 10.29 8.65 -4.44
CA CYS A 35 10.26 9.51 -5.62
C CYS A 35 10.99 10.83 -5.38
N GLU A 36 10.77 11.46 -4.24
CA GLU A 36 11.44 12.72 -3.91
C GLU A 36 12.97 12.55 -3.84
N ARG A 37 13.41 11.44 -3.25
CA ARG A 37 14.84 11.16 -3.14
C ARG A 37 15.50 11.04 -4.51
N ASP A 38 14.80 10.48 -5.48
CA ASP A 38 15.31 10.25 -6.82
C ASP A 38 14.93 11.36 -7.82
N GLY A 39 14.28 12.42 -7.33
CA GLY A 39 13.86 13.51 -8.20
C GLY A 39 12.68 13.21 -9.08
N LEU A 40 11.88 12.21 -8.71
CA LEU A 40 10.71 11.78 -9.46
C LEU A 40 9.45 12.47 -8.92
N MET A 41 8.45 12.60 -9.79
CA MET A 41 7.16 13.15 -9.41
C MET A 41 6.21 12.00 -9.07
N PHE A 42 5.80 11.93 -7.81
CA PHE A 42 4.86 10.91 -7.34
C PHE A 42 3.42 11.34 -7.63
N LEU A 43 2.67 10.47 -8.30
CA LEU A 43 1.29 10.75 -8.67
C LEU A 43 0.36 10.03 -7.69
N ASP A 44 0.11 10.66 -6.56
CA ASP A 44 -0.63 10.04 -5.46
C ASP A 44 -2.09 9.75 -5.79
N GLU A 45 -2.65 10.41 -6.79
CA GLU A 45 -4.02 10.15 -7.24
C GLU A 45 -4.16 8.78 -7.89
N THR A 46 -3.06 8.16 -8.32
CA THR A 46 -3.08 6.90 -9.03
C THR A 46 -2.88 5.68 -8.12
N VAL A 47 -2.72 5.90 -6.81
CA VAL A 47 -2.47 4.80 -5.89
C VAL A 47 -3.73 3.96 -5.70
N GLU A 48 -3.62 2.66 -5.99
CA GLU A 48 -4.74 1.74 -5.83
C GLU A 48 -4.25 0.39 -5.33
N CYS A 49 -5.12 -0.30 -4.61
CA CYS A 49 -4.84 -1.65 -4.15
C CYS A 49 -5.23 -2.63 -5.25
N VAL A 50 -4.25 -3.32 -5.82
CA VAL A 50 -4.46 -4.20 -6.97
C VAL A 50 -4.48 -5.67 -6.60
N ALA A 51 -4.03 -6.03 -5.39
CA ALA A 51 -4.03 -7.42 -4.96
C ALA A 51 -4.17 -7.51 -3.45
N LEU A 52 -4.92 -8.49 -3.00
CA LEU A 52 -5.11 -8.82 -1.58
C LEU A 52 -4.85 -10.30 -1.38
N GLY A 53 -4.21 -10.63 -0.28
CA GLY A 53 -3.99 -12.03 0.08
C GLY A 53 -3.56 -12.14 1.52
N PHE A 54 -3.36 -13.36 1.96
CA PHE A 54 -2.86 -13.63 3.30
C PHE A 54 -1.48 -14.25 3.21
N ALA A 55 -0.62 -13.87 4.13
CA ALA A 55 0.72 -14.45 4.22
C ALA A 55 1.15 -14.43 5.69
N ARG A 56 2.18 -15.19 6.00
CA ARG A 56 2.73 -15.18 7.35
C ARG A 56 3.82 -14.12 7.45
N ASP A 57 3.80 -13.37 8.54
CA ASP A 57 4.85 -12.41 8.82
C ASP A 57 6.10 -13.14 9.37
N PRO A 58 7.20 -12.42 9.60
CA PRO A 58 8.40 -13.04 10.16
C PRO A 58 8.19 -13.73 11.51
N ASP A 59 7.16 -13.34 12.26
CA ASP A 59 6.83 -13.95 13.54
C ASP A 59 5.91 -15.17 13.38
N GLY A 60 5.57 -15.55 12.16
CA GLY A 60 4.72 -16.70 11.87
C GLY A 60 3.24 -16.45 11.98
N ARG A 61 2.83 -15.20 12.19
CA ARG A 61 1.41 -14.82 12.28
C ARG A 61 0.85 -14.56 10.90
N VAL A 62 -0.41 -14.93 10.71
CA VAL A 62 -1.10 -14.62 9.46
C VAL A 62 -1.42 -13.13 9.41
N ALA A 63 -1.00 -12.48 8.35
CA ALA A 63 -1.27 -11.07 8.12
C ALA A 63 -1.82 -10.85 6.72
N LEU A 64 -2.48 -9.72 6.52
CA LEU A 64 -3.05 -9.38 5.23
C LEU A 64 -1.98 -8.75 4.36
N ARG A 65 -1.72 -9.35 3.20
CA ARG A 65 -0.79 -8.80 2.22
C ARG A 65 -1.57 -7.96 1.23
N ARG A 66 -1.20 -6.69 1.09
CA ARG A 66 -1.82 -5.76 0.15
C ARG A 66 -0.76 -5.27 -0.81
N THR A 67 -1.07 -5.30 -2.10
CA THR A 67 -0.19 -4.74 -3.12
C THR A 67 -0.82 -3.46 -3.64
N TYR A 68 -0.11 -2.35 -3.51
CA TYR A 68 -0.55 -1.06 -4.03
C TYR A 68 0.25 -0.73 -5.27
N SER A 69 -0.47 -0.31 -6.31
CA SER A 69 0.14 0.17 -7.54
C SER A 69 0.02 1.69 -7.56
N PHE A 70 1.03 2.36 -8.09
CA PHE A 70 1.02 3.80 -8.25
C PHE A 70 1.74 4.18 -9.53
N GLU A 71 1.54 5.41 -9.96
CA GLU A 71 2.26 5.96 -11.10
C GLU A 71 3.18 7.08 -10.63
N PHE A 72 4.27 7.24 -11.34
CA PHE A 72 5.18 8.36 -11.12
C PHE A 72 5.68 8.85 -12.46
N SER A 73 6.27 10.05 -12.47
CA SER A 73 6.82 10.64 -13.67
C SER A 73 8.30 10.95 -13.44
N ASP A 74 9.13 10.61 -14.41
CA ASP A 74 10.54 10.96 -14.37
C ASP A 74 10.86 12.23 -15.15
N THR A 75 10.01 12.61 -16.10
CA THR A 75 10.20 13.83 -16.90
C THR A 75 9.15 14.89 -16.68
N GLY A 76 8.06 14.55 -15.95
CA GLY A 76 6.92 15.41 -15.80
C GLY A 76 5.85 15.20 -16.86
N ASN A 77 6.17 14.56 -17.97
CA ASN A 77 5.27 14.35 -19.09
C ASN A 77 4.91 12.89 -19.34
N ASN A 78 5.61 11.96 -18.72
CA ASN A 78 5.37 10.53 -18.89
C ASN A 78 4.79 9.92 -17.63
N ARG A 79 4.43 8.65 -17.72
CA ARG A 79 3.95 7.89 -16.57
C ARG A 79 4.64 6.56 -16.52
N ARG A 80 5.12 6.22 -15.34
CA ARG A 80 5.77 4.94 -15.06
C ARG A 80 5.07 4.30 -13.87
N ASN A 81 5.12 3.00 -13.79
CA ASN A 81 4.43 2.25 -12.74
C ASN A 81 5.39 1.82 -11.65
N GLY A 82 4.88 1.87 -10.42
CA GLY A 82 5.58 1.31 -9.27
C GLY A 82 4.60 0.52 -8.44
N SER A 83 5.12 -0.25 -7.51
CA SER A 83 4.28 -1.00 -6.59
C SER A 83 4.93 -1.13 -5.22
N VAL A 84 4.08 -1.22 -4.20
CA VAL A 84 4.47 -1.44 -2.82
C VAL A 84 3.68 -2.63 -2.31
N VAL A 85 4.36 -3.61 -1.75
CA VAL A 85 3.70 -4.72 -1.09
C VAL A 85 3.78 -4.50 0.41
N MET A 86 2.62 -4.42 1.04
CA MET A 86 2.49 -4.27 2.49
C MET A 86 2.08 -5.61 3.09
N LEU A 87 2.73 -5.99 4.16
CA LEU A 87 2.33 -7.15 4.96
C LEU A 87 1.91 -6.63 6.32
N GLY A 88 0.59 -6.65 6.58
CA GLY A 88 0.05 -5.97 7.75
C GLY A 88 0.34 -4.48 7.66
N GLY A 89 1.00 -3.94 8.66
CA GLY A 89 1.38 -2.54 8.70
C GLY A 89 2.81 -2.25 8.25
N GLU A 90 3.53 -3.28 7.77
CA GLU A 90 4.93 -3.15 7.40
C GLU A 90 5.12 -3.29 5.91
N VAL A 91 6.14 -2.62 5.38
CA VAL A 91 6.48 -2.72 3.95
C VAL A 91 7.27 -4.00 3.73
N GLU A 92 6.76 -4.88 2.86
CA GLU A 92 7.46 -6.12 2.50
C GLU A 92 8.40 -5.89 1.33
N SER A 93 7.94 -5.18 0.29
CA SER A 93 8.79 -4.88 -0.86
C SER A 93 8.32 -3.61 -1.56
N PHE A 94 9.22 -3.04 -2.35
CA PHE A 94 8.97 -1.82 -3.12
C PHE A 94 9.62 -2.00 -4.48
N TYR A 95 8.86 -1.71 -5.53
CA TYR A 95 9.33 -1.87 -6.91
C TYR A 95 8.94 -0.66 -7.74
N THR A 96 9.83 -0.21 -8.62
CA THR A 96 9.52 0.79 -9.62
C THR A 96 10.03 0.33 -10.97
N GLU A 97 9.32 0.69 -12.03
CA GLU A 97 9.82 0.47 -13.37
C GLU A 97 11.11 1.27 -13.60
N PRO A 98 11.99 0.79 -14.47
CA PRO A 98 13.19 1.56 -14.82
C PRO A 98 12.82 2.96 -15.34
N TYR A 99 13.58 3.96 -14.94
CA TYR A 99 13.37 5.34 -15.35
C TYR A 99 14.68 5.94 -15.82
N LEU A 100 14.58 7.04 -16.57
CA LEU A 100 15.71 7.61 -17.28
C LEU A 100 16.48 8.68 -16.52
N ILE A 101 16.04 9.04 -15.33
CA ILE A 101 16.75 10.05 -14.52
C ILE A 101 18.10 9.48 -14.07
N GLN A 102 19.09 10.21 -14.32
CA GLN A 102 20.47 9.84 -14.01
C GLN A 102 21.01 10.67 -12.84
#